data_ab67392db0282adb1e306ff8e4410cf8
#
_entry.id   ab67392db0282adb1e306ff8e4410cf8
#
_cell.length_a   1.000
_cell.length_b   1.000
_cell.length_c   1.000
_cell.angle_alpha   90.00
_cell.angle_beta   90.00
_cell.angle_gamma   90.00
#
_symmetry.space_group_name_H-M   'P 1'
#
loop_
_entity.id
_entity.type
_entity.pdbx_description
1 polymer ?
#
loop_
_entity_poly.entity_id
_entity_poly.type
_entity_poly.pdbx_seq_one_letter_code
_entity_poly.pdbx_strand_id
1 'polypeptide(L)'
;MKTPGELGRLFEQIAQPNAQGCSQVFSVEELAADYDEGFKTTNGSQWSRKNGYLGKKYCIKKTYNRGRLDTIQLDGFVEAQEYHAIPQPVRDFYKGRTCVFTGSNDRIEIDHKDARYSQNYNDISAFQPVCKAMNDIKREVCKKCKNTNCRLKGSLLGFPYDFLKGNENSNYCEGCYYYDPIQFRQGLSK
;
A
#
# COMPACT_ATOMS: atom_id res chain seq x y z
N MET A 1 -25.53 -0.07 19.69
CA MET A 1 -24.57 -0.90 18.94
C MET A 1 -23.28 -0.11 18.82
N LYS A 2 -22.15 -0.68 19.20
CA LYS A 2 -20.85 0.00 19.13
C LYS A 2 -20.44 0.26 17.69
N THR A 3 -19.76 1.37 17.45
CA THR A 3 -19.13 1.68 16.15
C THR A 3 -17.95 0.73 15.87
N PRO A 4 -17.53 0.57 14.60
CA PRO A 4 -16.35 -0.23 14.28
C PRO A 4 -15.08 0.20 15.02
N GLY A 5 -14.91 1.49 15.30
CA GLY A 5 -13.78 2.01 16.06
C GLY A 5 -13.84 1.64 17.54
N GLU A 6 -15.01 1.67 18.15
CA GLU A 6 -15.22 1.26 19.53
C GLU A 6 -15.02 -0.25 19.70
N LEU A 7 -15.50 -1.06 18.76
CA LEU A 7 -15.24 -2.50 18.76
C LEU A 7 -13.74 -2.82 18.62
N GLY A 8 -13.03 -2.08 17.79
CA GLY A 8 -11.58 -2.23 17.68
C GLY A 8 -10.83 -1.93 18.98
N ARG A 9 -11.23 -0.87 19.72
CA ARG A 9 -10.67 -0.57 21.05
C ARG A 9 -11.03 -1.62 22.09
N LEU A 10 -12.27 -2.09 22.07
CA LEU A 10 -12.72 -3.16 22.96
C LEU A 10 -11.91 -4.45 22.70
N PHE A 11 -11.72 -4.83 21.44
CA PHE A 11 -10.89 -5.98 21.11
C PHE A 11 -9.44 -5.82 21.59
N GLU A 12 -8.84 -4.65 21.43
CA GLU A 12 -7.47 -4.40 21.93
C GLU A 12 -7.38 -4.59 23.45
N GLN A 13 -8.38 -4.13 24.21
CA GLN A 13 -8.46 -4.32 25.65
C GLN A 13 -8.61 -5.80 26.04
N ILE A 14 -9.40 -6.58 25.28
CA ILE A 14 -9.57 -8.03 25.50
C ILE A 14 -8.27 -8.79 25.14
N ALA A 15 -7.70 -8.44 23.98
CA ALA A 15 -6.55 -9.14 23.41
C ALA A 15 -5.24 -8.94 24.21
N GLN A 16 -5.13 -7.85 24.97
CA GLN A 16 -3.97 -7.51 25.81
C GLN A 16 -2.64 -7.83 25.12
N PRO A 17 -2.34 -7.20 23.96
CA PRO A 17 -1.16 -7.54 23.20
C PRO A 17 0.12 -7.31 24.03
N ASN A 18 1.09 -8.20 23.85
CA ASN A 18 2.39 -8.10 24.50
C ASN A 18 3.21 -6.88 23.99
N ALA A 19 4.43 -6.69 24.51
CA ALA A 19 5.32 -5.59 24.13
C ALA A 19 5.69 -5.55 22.63
N GLN A 20 5.55 -6.67 21.93
CA GLN A 20 5.75 -6.78 20.47
C GLN A 20 4.46 -6.54 19.67
N GLY A 21 3.33 -6.30 20.33
CA GLY A 21 2.03 -6.09 19.67
C GLY A 21 1.34 -7.39 19.24
N CYS A 22 1.75 -8.54 19.79
CA CYS A 22 1.15 -9.85 19.48
C CYS A 22 0.14 -10.27 20.55
N SER A 23 -0.94 -10.95 20.13
CA SER A 23 -1.93 -11.56 21.02
C SER A 23 -2.07 -13.06 20.77
N GLN A 24 -2.83 -13.73 21.61
CA GLN A 24 -3.37 -15.05 21.30
C GLN A 24 -4.41 -14.94 20.17
N VAL A 25 -4.80 -16.10 19.63
CA VAL A 25 -5.90 -16.20 18.64
C VAL A 25 -7.23 -16.16 19.38
N PHE A 26 -8.18 -15.39 18.86
CA PHE A 26 -9.53 -15.27 19.39
C PHE A 26 -10.56 -15.77 18.36
N SER A 27 -11.53 -16.54 18.82
CA SER A 27 -12.73 -16.85 18.05
C SER A 27 -13.68 -15.64 18.03
N VAL A 28 -14.15 -15.28 16.85
CA VAL A 28 -15.15 -14.20 16.71
C VAL A 28 -16.48 -14.57 17.34
N GLU A 29 -16.78 -15.87 17.40
CA GLU A 29 -17.97 -16.38 18.02
C GLU A 29 -17.94 -16.19 19.55
N GLU A 30 -16.81 -16.51 20.19
CA GLU A 30 -16.60 -16.29 21.62
C GLU A 30 -16.59 -14.78 21.94
N LEU A 31 -15.92 -13.96 21.14
CA LEU A 31 -15.90 -12.52 21.33
C LEU A 31 -17.31 -11.92 21.29
N ALA A 32 -18.18 -12.43 20.42
CA ALA A 32 -19.55 -11.95 20.30
C ALA A 32 -20.42 -12.43 21.47
N ALA A 33 -20.23 -13.67 21.93
CA ALA A 33 -20.99 -14.23 23.04
C ALA A 33 -20.61 -13.59 24.37
N ASP A 34 -19.31 -13.36 24.60
CA ASP A 34 -18.82 -12.96 25.92
C ASP A 34 -18.72 -11.44 26.11
N TYR A 35 -18.63 -10.67 25.01
CA TYR A 35 -18.38 -9.24 25.10
C TYR A 35 -19.36 -8.36 24.32
N ASP A 36 -19.54 -8.56 23.00
CA ASP A 36 -20.42 -7.71 22.18
C ASP A 36 -20.80 -8.39 20.85
N GLU A 37 -22.09 -8.55 20.62
CA GLU A 37 -22.65 -9.08 19.37
C GLU A 37 -22.14 -8.35 18.10
N GLY A 38 -21.69 -7.11 18.25
CA GLY A 38 -21.09 -6.33 17.16
C GLY A 38 -19.89 -6.98 16.50
N PHE A 39 -19.18 -7.90 17.19
CA PHE A 39 -18.08 -8.65 16.59
C PHE A 39 -18.54 -9.58 15.45
N LYS A 40 -19.77 -10.08 15.50
CA LYS A 40 -20.39 -10.92 14.45
C LYS A 40 -21.13 -10.13 13.38
N THR A 41 -21.61 -8.91 13.70
CA THR A 41 -22.55 -8.23 12.82
C THR A 41 -21.93 -7.80 11.50
N THR A 42 -22.72 -7.95 10.45
CA THR A 42 -22.61 -7.41 9.09
C THR A 42 -21.22 -7.25 8.52
N ASN A 43 -20.90 -8.10 7.56
CA ASN A 43 -19.62 -8.08 6.89
C ASN A 43 -18.43 -8.09 7.86
N GLY A 44 -18.63 -8.61 9.03
CA GLY A 44 -17.81 -9.13 10.15
C GLY A 44 -16.46 -8.49 10.45
N SER A 45 -15.93 -7.74 9.55
CA SER A 45 -14.55 -7.29 9.62
C SER A 45 -14.38 -5.78 9.58
N GLN A 46 -15.46 -5.00 9.67
CA GLN A 46 -15.32 -3.53 9.61
C GLN A 46 -14.47 -2.98 10.75
N TRP A 47 -14.63 -3.52 11.95
CA TRP A 47 -13.88 -3.14 13.15
C TRP A 47 -12.40 -3.56 13.08
N SER A 48 -12.08 -4.56 12.27
CA SER A 48 -10.71 -5.10 12.06
C SER A 48 -10.14 -4.81 10.67
N ARG A 49 -10.68 -3.82 9.94
CA ARG A 49 -10.16 -3.43 8.62
C ARG A 49 -8.78 -2.80 8.72
N LYS A 50 -7.96 -2.99 7.68
CA LYS A 50 -6.61 -2.40 7.57
C LYS A 50 -6.60 -0.89 7.81
N ASN A 51 -7.61 -0.16 7.35
CA ASN A 51 -7.73 1.29 7.53
C ASN A 51 -8.49 1.71 8.80
N GLY A 52 -8.95 0.75 9.61
CA GLY A 52 -9.62 0.95 10.89
C GLY A 52 -8.64 1.17 12.03
N TYR A 53 -9.20 1.33 13.25
CA TYR A 53 -8.42 1.55 14.47
C TYR A 53 -7.33 0.49 14.67
N LEU A 54 -7.69 -0.80 14.66
CA LEU A 54 -6.74 -1.89 14.85
C LEU A 54 -5.74 -2.01 13.71
N GLY A 55 -6.19 -1.96 12.47
CA GLY A 55 -5.33 -2.16 11.31
C GLY A 55 -4.34 -1.03 11.03
N LYS A 56 -4.54 0.14 11.65
CA LYS A 56 -3.53 1.21 11.67
C LYS A 56 -2.43 0.99 12.70
N LYS A 57 -2.69 0.18 13.72
CA LYS A 57 -1.81 -0.03 14.85
C LYS A 57 -1.13 -1.40 14.82
N TYR A 58 -1.84 -2.43 14.36
CA TYR A 58 -1.39 -3.82 14.40
C TYR A 58 -1.45 -4.50 13.03
N CYS A 59 -0.49 -5.38 12.78
CA CYS A 59 -0.65 -6.45 11.80
C CYS A 59 -1.71 -7.42 12.31
N ILE A 60 -2.66 -7.81 11.44
CA ILE A 60 -3.80 -8.63 11.86
C ILE A 60 -3.84 -9.89 11.02
N LYS A 61 -3.71 -11.05 11.67
CA LYS A 61 -4.02 -12.36 11.07
C LYS A 61 -5.49 -12.68 11.23
N LYS A 62 -6.09 -13.22 10.19
CA LYS A 62 -7.51 -13.57 10.11
C LYS A 62 -7.70 -14.90 9.42
N THR A 63 -8.59 -15.72 9.94
CA THR A 63 -9.14 -16.85 9.20
C THR A 63 -10.60 -16.62 8.87
N TYR A 64 -11.09 -17.32 7.87
CA TYR A 64 -12.48 -17.20 7.42
C TYR A 64 -13.09 -18.58 7.26
N ASN A 65 -14.32 -18.74 7.73
CA ASN A 65 -15.13 -19.93 7.52
C ASN A 65 -16.37 -19.52 6.70
N ARG A 66 -16.56 -20.15 5.53
CA ARG A 66 -17.65 -19.85 4.58
C ARG A 66 -17.83 -18.35 4.30
N GLY A 67 -16.71 -17.62 4.15
CA GLY A 67 -16.69 -16.18 3.86
C GLY A 67 -16.94 -15.26 5.06
N ARG A 68 -17.18 -15.81 6.27
CA ARG A 68 -17.30 -15.05 7.51
C ARG A 68 -15.98 -15.07 8.27
N LEU A 69 -15.63 -13.98 8.94
CA LEU A 69 -14.49 -13.92 9.84
C LEU A 69 -14.69 -14.93 10.98
N ASP A 70 -13.74 -15.83 11.13
CA ASP A 70 -13.79 -16.95 12.08
C ASP A 70 -12.88 -16.68 13.28
N THR A 71 -11.59 -16.45 13.00
CA THR A 71 -10.63 -16.09 14.05
C THR A 71 -9.87 -14.82 13.72
N ILE A 72 -9.35 -14.18 14.77
CA ILE A 72 -8.52 -12.99 14.67
C ILE A 72 -7.37 -13.05 15.67
N GLN A 73 -6.21 -12.51 15.26
CA GLN A 73 -5.00 -12.40 16.07
C GLN A 73 -4.28 -11.09 15.75
N LEU A 74 -3.76 -10.41 16.75
CA LEU A 74 -2.77 -9.36 16.55
C LEU A 74 -1.37 -10.00 16.41
N ASP A 75 -0.64 -9.61 15.37
CA ASP A 75 0.62 -10.23 14.94
C ASP A 75 1.75 -9.19 14.82
N GLY A 76 1.90 -8.38 15.83
CA GLY A 76 2.87 -7.31 15.89
C GLY A 76 2.29 -5.94 15.53
N PHE A 77 3.07 -4.91 15.82
CA PHE A 77 2.71 -3.56 15.38
C PHE A 77 2.87 -3.43 13.88
N VAL A 78 1.99 -2.65 13.26
CA VAL A 78 2.26 -2.15 11.91
C VAL A 78 3.53 -1.32 12.04
N GLU A 79 4.59 -1.72 11.35
CA GLU A 79 5.73 -0.82 11.15
C GLU A 79 5.14 0.51 10.68
N ALA A 80 5.49 1.59 11.36
CA ALA A 80 5.07 2.91 10.95
C ALA A 80 5.53 3.06 9.50
N GLN A 81 4.64 2.77 8.55
CA GLN A 81 4.85 3.22 7.19
C GLN A 81 4.91 4.73 7.35
N GLU A 82 6.11 5.27 7.25
CA GLU A 82 6.26 6.71 7.11
C GLU A 82 5.35 7.08 5.93
N TYR A 83 4.20 7.62 6.27
CA TYR A 83 3.29 8.14 5.27
C TYR A 83 3.94 9.43 4.79
N HIS A 84 4.76 9.30 3.75
CA HIS A 84 5.40 10.43 3.10
C HIS A 84 4.30 11.24 2.40
N ALA A 85 3.68 12.12 3.20
CA ALA A 85 2.71 13.07 2.68
C ALA A 85 3.41 13.90 1.59
N ILE A 86 2.77 14.04 0.44
CA ILE A 86 3.31 14.84 -0.66
C ILE A 86 3.35 16.30 -0.20
N PRO A 87 4.53 16.94 -0.15
CA PRO A 87 4.69 18.32 0.29
C PRO A 87 3.88 19.30 -0.58
N GLN A 88 3.41 20.40 0.01
CA GLN A 88 2.64 21.39 -0.71
C GLN A 88 3.39 21.98 -1.93
N PRO A 89 4.69 22.31 -1.86
CA PRO A 89 5.44 22.77 -3.03
C PRO A 89 5.43 21.77 -4.21
N VAL A 90 5.44 20.48 -3.92
CA VAL A 90 5.34 19.42 -4.95
C VAL A 90 3.96 19.43 -5.59
N ARG A 91 2.90 19.59 -4.79
CA ARG A 91 1.51 19.70 -5.30
C ARG A 91 1.35 20.91 -6.21
N ASP A 92 1.90 22.05 -5.82
CA ASP A 92 1.82 23.29 -6.58
C ASP A 92 2.60 23.19 -7.91
N PHE A 93 3.78 22.55 -7.89
CA PHE A 93 4.59 22.32 -9.08
C PHE A 93 3.90 21.43 -10.12
N TYR A 94 3.22 20.38 -9.67
CA TYR A 94 2.56 19.43 -10.57
C TYR A 94 1.10 19.79 -10.91
N LYS A 95 0.58 20.90 -10.38
CA LYS A 95 -0.78 21.36 -10.66
C LYS A 95 -0.97 21.60 -12.16
N GLY A 96 -1.98 21.01 -12.75
CA GLY A 96 -2.31 21.15 -14.19
C GLY A 96 -1.39 20.41 -15.14
N ARG A 97 -0.45 19.57 -14.64
CA ARG A 97 0.38 18.69 -15.48
C ARG A 97 -0.40 17.47 -15.94
N THR A 98 0.03 16.90 -17.05
CA THR A 98 -0.52 15.67 -17.62
C THR A 98 0.21 14.43 -17.11
N CYS A 99 -0.43 13.27 -17.22
CA CYS A 99 0.13 11.97 -16.87
C CYS A 99 1.40 11.69 -17.67
N VAL A 100 2.51 11.38 -16.99
CA VAL A 100 3.79 11.06 -17.63
C VAL A 100 3.77 9.76 -18.43
N PHE A 101 2.81 8.88 -18.18
CA PHE A 101 2.66 7.61 -18.90
C PHE A 101 1.83 7.77 -20.19
N THR A 102 0.73 8.50 -20.14
CA THR A 102 -0.28 8.53 -21.20
C THR A 102 -0.50 9.90 -21.85
N GLY A 103 -0.01 10.98 -21.23
CA GLY A 103 -0.32 12.36 -21.66
C GLY A 103 -1.74 12.83 -21.28
N SER A 104 -2.57 11.96 -20.67
CA SER A 104 -3.92 12.31 -20.23
C SER A 104 -3.90 13.36 -19.12
N ASN A 105 -4.94 14.18 -19.07
CA ASN A 105 -5.21 15.12 -17.95
C ASN A 105 -6.35 14.66 -17.04
N ASP A 106 -6.88 13.44 -17.23
CA ASP A 106 -7.96 12.90 -16.41
C ASP A 106 -7.44 12.41 -15.05
N ARG A 107 -8.05 12.93 -13.97
CA ARG A 107 -7.81 12.52 -12.57
C ARG A 107 -6.33 12.32 -12.25
N ILE A 108 -5.54 13.39 -12.39
CA ILE A 108 -4.12 13.36 -12.12
C ILE A 108 -3.88 13.30 -10.60
N GLU A 109 -3.11 12.30 -10.20
CA GLU A 109 -2.53 12.11 -8.85
C GLU A 109 -1.03 12.40 -8.93
N ILE A 110 -0.45 12.84 -7.82
CA ILE A 110 1.00 12.93 -7.70
C ILE A 110 1.48 11.65 -7.04
N ASP A 111 2.45 11.01 -7.65
CA ASP A 111 2.95 9.72 -7.24
C ASP A 111 4.47 9.76 -7.00
N HIS A 112 4.94 8.99 -6.03
CA HIS A 112 6.36 8.80 -5.80
C HIS A 112 6.97 7.96 -6.93
N LYS A 113 8.06 8.43 -7.56
CA LYS A 113 8.78 7.62 -8.57
C LYS A 113 9.26 6.32 -7.96
N ASP A 114 9.85 6.38 -6.77
CA ASP A 114 10.35 5.22 -6.04
C ASP A 114 9.26 4.55 -5.19
N ALA A 115 8.81 3.39 -5.63
CA ALA A 115 7.83 2.60 -4.88
C ALA A 115 8.41 1.88 -3.66
N ARG A 116 9.73 1.87 -3.47
CA ARG A 116 10.43 1.26 -2.32
C ARG A 116 10.67 2.26 -1.19
N TYR A 117 10.37 3.53 -1.44
CA TYR A 117 10.50 4.61 -0.46
C TYR A 117 11.93 4.77 0.08
N SER A 118 12.94 4.61 -0.77
CA SER A 118 14.36 4.74 -0.42
C SER A 118 14.95 6.13 -0.67
N GLN A 119 14.14 7.11 -1.13
CA GLN A 119 14.59 8.44 -1.54
C GLN A 119 14.21 9.53 -0.54
N ASN A 120 14.92 10.66 -0.62
CA ASN A 120 14.54 11.90 0.09
C ASN A 120 13.35 12.55 -0.63
N TYR A 121 12.18 12.55 0.01
CA TYR A 121 10.94 13.12 -0.53
C TYR A 121 10.77 14.63 -0.35
N ASN A 122 11.83 15.35 -0.05
CA ASN A 122 11.83 16.81 -0.11
C ASN A 122 12.15 17.34 -1.52
N ASP A 123 12.59 16.48 -2.44
CA ASP A 123 12.91 16.85 -3.81
C ASP A 123 11.71 16.62 -4.74
N ILE A 124 11.34 17.66 -5.50
CA ILE A 124 10.27 17.61 -6.51
C ILE A 124 10.55 16.50 -7.55
N SER A 125 11.82 16.25 -7.89
CA SER A 125 12.23 15.22 -8.85
C SER A 125 11.90 13.78 -8.41
N ALA A 126 11.64 13.55 -7.12
CA ALA A 126 11.23 12.25 -6.57
C ALA A 126 9.77 11.90 -6.91
N PHE A 127 9.01 12.84 -7.48
CA PHE A 127 7.60 12.69 -7.79
C PHE A 127 7.32 12.77 -9.28
N GLN A 128 6.10 12.39 -9.66
CA GLN A 128 5.60 12.46 -11.03
C GLN A 128 4.08 12.56 -11.07
N PRO A 129 3.49 13.29 -12.07
CA PRO A 129 2.06 13.33 -12.26
C PRO A 129 1.60 12.08 -13.01
N VAL A 130 0.60 11.38 -12.47
CA VAL A 130 0.11 10.11 -13.01
C VAL A 130 -1.41 10.12 -12.98
N CYS A 131 -2.08 9.75 -14.07
CA CYS A 131 -3.53 9.57 -14.02
C CYS A 131 -3.90 8.37 -13.12
N LYS A 132 -5.08 8.43 -12.51
CA LYS A 132 -5.57 7.42 -11.55
C LYS A 132 -5.40 5.99 -12.06
N ALA A 133 -5.79 5.73 -13.31
CA ALA A 133 -5.70 4.39 -13.90
C ALA A 133 -4.24 3.87 -13.95
N MET A 134 -3.30 4.71 -14.39
CA MET A 134 -1.88 4.32 -14.43
C MET A 134 -1.26 4.21 -13.04
N ASN A 135 -1.71 5.01 -12.07
CA ASN A 135 -1.26 4.90 -10.69
C ASN A 135 -1.69 3.56 -10.07
N ASP A 136 -2.91 3.10 -10.34
CA ASP A 136 -3.39 1.79 -9.88
C ASP A 136 -2.59 0.65 -10.52
N ILE A 137 -2.32 0.70 -11.84
CA ILE A 137 -1.47 -0.28 -12.53
C ILE A 137 -0.05 -0.29 -11.93
N LYS A 138 0.56 0.88 -11.75
CA LYS A 138 1.90 1.01 -11.15
C LYS A 138 1.94 0.40 -9.75
N ARG A 139 0.93 0.64 -8.92
CA ARG A 139 0.85 0.08 -7.56
C ARG A 139 0.87 -1.44 -7.58
N GLU A 140 0.09 -2.07 -8.45
CA GLU A 140 0.06 -3.54 -8.55
C GLU A 140 1.39 -4.11 -9.07
N VAL A 141 1.98 -3.51 -10.11
CA VAL A 141 3.28 -3.94 -10.64
C VAL A 141 4.38 -3.78 -9.59
N CYS A 142 4.43 -2.63 -8.91
CA CYS A 142 5.43 -2.36 -7.89
C CYS A 142 5.25 -3.24 -6.65
N LYS A 143 4.01 -3.55 -6.25
CA LYS A 143 3.71 -4.50 -5.19
C LYS A 143 4.27 -5.90 -5.52
N LYS A 144 4.04 -6.39 -6.73
CA LYS A 144 4.61 -7.66 -7.20
C LYS A 144 6.14 -7.61 -7.17
N CYS A 145 6.74 -6.53 -7.69
CA CYS A 145 8.20 -6.34 -7.68
C CYS A 145 8.78 -6.37 -6.24
N LYS A 146 8.14 -5.71 -5.28
CA LYS A 146 8.59 -5.75 -3.87
C LYS A 146 8.55 -7.15 -3.29
N ASN A 147 7.47 -7.89 -3.55
CA ASN A 147 7.24 -9.21 -2.99
C ASN A 147 8.17 -10.28 -3.57
N THR A 148 8.54 -10.15 -4.85
CA THR A 148 9.34 -11.16 -5.56
C THR A 148 10.80 -10.75 -5.75
N ASN A 149 11.13 -9.51 -5.43
CA ASN A 149 12.39 -8.83 -5.81
C ASN A 149 12.70 -8.95 -7.31
N CYS A 150 11.66 -9.00 -8.16
CA CYS A 150 11.78 -9.15 -9.60
C CYS A 150 11.12 -7.93 -10.28
N ARG A 151 11.94 -7.09 -10.92
CA ARG A 151 11.50 -5.88 -11.63
C ARG A 151 10.83 -6.25 -12.95
N LEU A 152 9.80 -5.49 -13.35
CA LEU A 152 9.17 -5.70 -14.66
C LEU A 152 10.12 -5.25 -15.78
N LYS A 153 10.37 -6.15 -16.74
CA LYS A 153 11.21 -5.91 -17.92
C LYS A 153 10.52 -4.97 -18.91
N GLY A 154 11.28 -4.03 -19.44
CA GLY A 154 10.79 -3.11 -20.49
C GLY A 154 10.42 -3.83 -21.78
N SER A 155 11.10 -4.92 -22.12
CA SER A 155 10.77 -5.78 -23.28
C SER A 155 9.34 -6.32 -23.24
N LEU A 156 8.78 -6.60 -22.05
CA LEU A 156 7.38 -7.01 -21.88
C LEU A 156 6.39 -5.88 -22.19
N LEU A 157 6.86 -4.65 -22.25
CA LEU A 157 6.09 -3.45 -22.62
C LEU A 157 6.38 -2.98 -24.06
N GLY A 158 7.16 -3.78 -24.83
CA GLY A 158 7.51 -3.48 -26.22
C GLY A 158 8.77 -2.62 -26.39
N PHE A 159 9.55 -2.36 -25.35
CA PHE A 159 10.81 -1.65 -25.46
C PHE A 159 11.95 -2.58 -25.91
N PRO A 160 12.98 -2.08 -26.62
CA PRO A 160 14.13 -2.89 -27.07
C PRO A 160 15.13 -3.22 -25.94
N TYR A 161 14.88 -2.75 -24.72
CA TYR A 161 15.70 -2.99 -23.54
C TYR A 161 14.83 -3.17 -22.31
N ASP A 162 15.37 -3.85 -21.30
CA ASP A 162 14.64 -4.16 -20.07
C ASP A 162 14.74 -3.04 -19.02
N PHE A 163 15.90 -2.45 -18.87
CA PHE A 163 16.22 -1.44 -17.86
C PHE A 163 17.21 -0.41 -18.40
N LEU A 164 17.11 0.84 -17.98
CA LEU A 164 18.14 1.86 -18.23
C LEU A 164 19.30 1.72 -17.25
N LYS A 165 19.02 1.19 -16.04
CA LYS A 165 20.00 1.00 -14.98
C LYS A 165 19.67 -0.26 -14.18
N GLY A 166 20.69 -1.04 -13.86
CA GLY A 166 20.54 -2.27 -13.10
C GLY A 166 19.97 -3.43 -13.92
N ASN A 167 19.42 -4.40 -13.23
CA ASN A 167 18.85 -5.62 -13.80
C ASN A 167 17.53 -6.01 -13.11
N GLU A 168 16.99 -7.16 -13.49
CA GLU A 168 15.75 -7.70 -12.97
C GLU A 168 15.71 -7.81 -11.43
N ASN A 169 16.84 -8.19 -10.81
CA ASN A 169 16.93 -8.44 -9.37
C ASN A 169 17.47 -7.25 -8.56
N SER A 170 17.60 -6.09 -9.18
CA SER A 170 18.09 -4.90 -8.47
C SER A 170 17.09 -4.47 -7.38
N ASN A 171 17.59 -4.17 -6.19
CA ASN A 171 16.81 -3.77 -5.01
C ASN A 171 16.39 -2.29 -5.01
N TYR A 172 16.60 -1.55 -6.10
CA TYR A 172 16.20 -0.15 -6.29
C TYR A 172 15.31 0.00 -7.53
N CYS A 173 14.53 1.09 -7.60
CA CYS A 173 13.57 1.34 -8.67
C CYS A 173 14.16 2.08 -9.88
N GLU A 174 15.25 2.82 -9.69
CA GLU A 174 15.88 3.63 -10.75
C GLU A 174 16.20 2.78 -11.99
N GLY A 175 15.90 3.33 -13.18
CA GLY A 175 16.07 2.64 -14.45
C GLY A 175 14.95 1.69 -14.86
N CYS A 176 13.91 1.55 -14.04
CA CYS A 176 12.67 0.85 -14.40
C CYS A 176 11.69 1.80 -15.11
N TYR A 177 10.90 1.30 -16.06
CA TYR A 177 9.88 2.09 -16.76
C TYR A 177 8.90 2.81 -15.81
N TYR A 178 8.44 2.14 -14.77
CA TYR A 178 7.50 2.72 -13.80
C TYR A 178 8.14 3.74 -12.84
N TYR A 179 9.47 3.76 -12.76
CA TYR A 179 10.18 4.78 -11.98
C TYR A 179 10.15 6.14 -12.70
N ASP A 180 10.58 6.18 -13.96
CA ASP A 180 10.59 7.38 -14.79
C ASP A 180 10.33 7.04 -16.26
N PRO A 181 9.05 7.04 -16.68
CA PRO A 181 8.68 6.66 -18.05
C PRO A 181 9.15 7.65 -19.11
N ILE A 182 9.38 8.93 -18.75
CA ILE A 182 9.92 9.93 -19.66
C ILE A 182 11.38 9.60 -19.97
N GLN A 183 12.20 9.46 -18.95
CA GLN A 183 13.60 9.09 -19.10
C GLN A 183 13.75 7.74 -19.79
N PHE A 184 12.89 6.77 -19.45
CA PHE A 184 12.90 5.45 -20.07
C PHE A 184 12.67 5.54 -21.58
N ARG A 185 11.66 6.29 -22.03
CA ARG A 185 11.40 6.49 -23.48
C ARG A 185 12.51 7.26 -24.18
N GLN A 186 13.18 8.19 -23.52
CA GLN A 186 14.33 8.92 -24.10
C GLN A 186 15.52 7.98 -24.41
N GLY A 187 15.62 6.85 -23.76
CA GLY A 187 16.60 5.81 -24.09
C GLY A 187 16.43 5.21 -25.50
N LEU A 188 15.25 5.37 -26.13
CA LEU A 188 14.99 4.96 -27.52
C LEU A 188 15.70 5.84 -28.56
N SER A 189 16.13 7.04 -28.17
CA SER A 189 16.75 8.03 -29.07
C SER A 189 18.29 8.00 -29.03
N LYS A 190 18.85 7.03 -28.32
CA LYS A 190 20.29 6.76 -28.25
C LYS A 190 20.64 5.49 -29.02
#